data_2ca41a0c8117b6415aa7015b1a787ba8
#
_entry.id   2ca41a0c8117b6415aa7015b1a787ba8
#
_cell.length_a   1.000
_cell.length_b   1.000
_cell.length_c   1.000
_cell.angle_alpha   90.00
_cell.angle_beta   90.00
_cell.angle_gamma   90.00
#
_symmetry.space_group_name_H-M   'P 1'
#
loop_
_entity.id
_entity.type
_entity.pdbx_description
1 polymer ?
#
loop_
_entity_poly.entity_id
_entity_poly.type
_entity_poly.pdbx_seq_one_letter_code
_entity_poly.pdbx_strand_id
1 'polypeptide(L)'
;SGWLAWVLVVGAGISHALQANHVEVQRRQYQWWVYGTPWLRNSHAKEGSATSQSWAGKLVSSYIAVASGMTPEALRIDAAVDQAQGDKARLAVIADAVRAEAPPLLLLCKVLGPNPRAIVLGLSMIAGSPVWYMLYQSVVLNLLLVHSVRAHNAAARRIAAKIGASDAARKAA
;
A
#
# COMPACT_ATOMS: atom_id res chain seq x y z
N SER A 1 -6.65 27.93 -20.96
CA SER A 1 -5.25 28.25 -20.56
C SER A 1 -4.45 26.94 -20.51
N GLY A 2 -3.46 26.78 -21.42
CA GLY A 2 -2.70 25.51 -21.58
C GLY A 2 -1.99 25.00 -20.30
N TRP A 3 -1.59 25.90 -19.39
CA TRP A 3 -0.92 25.52 -18.17
C TRP A 3 -1.80 24.69 -17.20
N LEU A 4 -3.12 24.93 -17.16
CA LEU A 4 -4.04 24.14 -16.34
C LEU A 4 -4.09 22.67 -16.81
N ALA A 5 -4.00 22.42 -18.11
CA ALA A 5 -3.91 21.08 -18.65
C ALA A 5 -2.65 20.37 -18.15
N TRP A 6 -1.51 21.05 -18.15
CA TRP A 6 -0.26 20.50 -17.62
C TRP A 6 -0.34 20.20 -16.13
N VAL A 7 -0.91 21.09 -15.32
CA VAL A 7 -1.12 20.84 -13.88
C VAL A 7 -1.98 19.60 -13.66
N LEU A 8 -3.05 19.46 -14.43
CA LEU A 8 -3.93 18.29 -14.33
C LEU A 8 -3.22 16.99 -14.74
N VAL A 9 -2.46 17.01 -15.83
CA VAL A 9 -1.70 15.84 -16.31
C VAL A 9 -0.65 15.40 -15.30
N VAL A 10 0.16 16.34 -14.82
CA VAL A 10 1.23 16.06 -13.83
C VAL A 10 0.61 15.59 -12.51
N GLY A 11 -0.44 16.27 -12.04
CA GLY A 11 -1.17 15.88 -10.83
C GLY A 11 -1.77 14.48 -10.92
N ALA A 12 -2.38 14.14 -12.06
CA ALA A 12 -2.91 12.80 -12.32
C ALA A 12 -1.81 11.74 -12.36
N GLY A 13 -0.64 12.06 -12.95
CA GLY A 13 0.53 11.18 -12.99
C GLY A 13 1.09 10.88 -11.60
N ILE A 14 1.27 11.91 -10.76
CA ILE A 14 1.72 11.74 -9.37
C ILE A 14 0.71 10.91 -8.58
N SER A 15 -0.58 11.23 -8.68
CA SER A 15 -1.66 10.48 -8.04
C SER A 15 -1.64 9.01 -8.45
N HIS A 16 -1.46 8.73 -9.75
CA HIS A 16 -1.34 7.37 -10.27
C HIS A 16 -0.17 6.61 -9.62
N ALA A 17 1.00 7.23 -9.56
CA ALA A 17 2.19 6.62 -8.97
C ALA A 17 2.00 6.27 -7.50
N LEU A 18 1.42 7.18 -6.70
CA LEU A 18 1.14 6.94 -5.27
C LEU A 18 0.12 5.82 -5.05
N GLN A 19 -0.95 5.79 -5.83
CA GLN A 19 -1.99 4.77 -5.76
C GLN A 19 -1.46 3.39 -6.17
N ALA A 20 -0.70 3.32 -7.26
CA ALA A 20 -0.11 2.07 -7.74
C ALA A 20 0.89 1.49 -6.73
N ASN A 21 1.74 2.35 -6.15
CA ASN A 21 2.67 1.95 -5.11
C ASN A 21 1.94 1.44 -3.86
N HIS A 22 0.88 2.12 -3.41
CA HIS A 22 0.09 1.67 -2.26
C HIS A 22 -0.47 0.27 -2.49
N VAL A 23 -1.09 0.02 -3.64
CA VAL A 23 -1.66 -1.30 -4.00
C VAL A 23 -0.57 -2.38 -4.03
N GLU A 24 0.59 -2.07 -4.62
CA GLU A 24 1.69 -3.04 -4.74
C GLU A 24 2.29 -3.36 -3.36
N VAL A 25 2.50 -2.36 -2.50
CA VAL A 25 2.98 -2.56 -1.13
C VAL A 25 2.02 -3.45 -0.34
N GLN A 26 0.71 -3.17 -0.39
CA GLN A 26 -0.29 -3.97 0.31
C GLN A 26 -0.32 -5.43 -0.19
N ARG A 27 -0.22 -5.63 -1.51
CA ARG A 27 -0.17 -6.96 -2.11
C ARG A 27 1.05 -7.74 -1.63
N ARG A 28 2.23 -7.10 -1.60
CA ARG A 28 3.49 -7.73 -1.17
C ARG A 28 3.52 -8.01 0.33
N GLN A 29 3.00 -7.09 1.16
CA GLN A 29 2.83 -7.30 2.59
C GLN A 29 1.95 -8.51 2.87
N TYR A 30 0.80 -8.62 2.19
CA TYR A 30 -0.07 -9.78 2.31
C TYR A 30 0.65 -11.09 1.94
N GLN A 31 1.39 -11.11 0.82
CA GLN A 31 2.16 -12.29 0.40
C GLN A 31 3.24 -12.67 1.42
N TRP A 32 3.90 -11.68 2.01
CA TRP A 32 4.89 -11.91 3.05
C TRP A 32 4.27 -12.47 4.33
N TRP A 33 3.22 -11.84 4.84
CA TRP A 33 2.60 -12.24 6.11
C TRP A 33 1.88 -13.59 6.05
N VAL A 34 1.33 -13.95 4.88
CA VAL A 34 0.50 -15.17 4.72
C VAL A 34 1.27 -16.33 4.13
N TYR A 35 2.18 -16.07 3.20
CA TYR A 35 2.90 -17.10 2.46
C TYR A 35 4.41 -17.11 2.69
N GLY A 36 4.93 -16.14 3.45
CA GLY A 36 6.38 -16.03 3.71
C GLY A 36 7.20 -15.69 2.46
N THR A 37 6.59 -15.13 1.41
CA THR A 37 7.29 -14.77 0.18
C THR A 37 8.20 -13.56 0.43
N PRO A 38 9.54 -13.71 0.36
CA PRO A 38 10.44 -12.59 0.62
C PRO A 38 10.27 -11.45 -0.39
N TRP A 39 10.35 -10.20 0.07
CA TRP A 39 10.37 -9.03 -0.79
C TRP A 39 11.24 -7.92 -0.21
N LEU A 40 11.75 -7.05 -1.07
CA LEU A 40 12.51 -5.87 -0.65
C LEU A 40 11.57 -4.89 0.06
N ARG A 41 11.73 -4.79 1.38
CA ARG A 41 10.99 -3.85 2.21
C ARG A 41 11.63 -2.47 2.14
N ASN A 42 10.81 -1.43 2.23
CA ASN A 42 11.29 -0.03 2.23
C ASN A 42 12.26 0.27 3.40
N SER A 43 12.26 -0.54 4.47
CA SER A 43 13.24 -0.46 5.56
C SER A 43 14.68 -0.73 5.09
N HIS A 44 14.87 -1.63 4.13
CA HIS A 44 16.19 -1.91 3.54
C HIS A 44 16.58 -0.91 2.44
N ALA A 45 15.61 -0.23 1.83
CA ALA A 45 15.90 0.82 0.85
C ALA A 45 16.56 2.07 1.47
N LYS A 46 16.39 2.30 2.78
CA LYS A 46 17.08 3.38 3.49
C LYS A 46 18.59 3.15 3.63
N GLU A 47 19.04 1.90 3.69
CA GLU A 47 20.47 1.57 3.82
C GLU A 47 21.24 1.67 2.49
N GLY A 48 20.54 1.47 1.34
CA GLY A 48 21.15 1.54 0.01
C GLY A 48 21.08 2.89 -0.69
N SER A 49 20.27 3.84 -0.19
CA SER A 49 19.97 5.11 -0.89
C SER A 49 20.81 6.30 -0.42
N ALA A 50 21.87 6.09 0.34
CA ALA A 50 22.74 7.15 0.87
C ALA A 50 23.56 7.91 -0.19
N THR A 51 23.41 7.67 -1.48
CA THR A 51 24.38 8.11 -2.49
C THR A 51 23.84 8.94 -3.66
N SER A 52 22.64 9.48 -3.64
CA SER A 52 22.25 10.38 -4.72
C SER A 52 21.86 11.77 -4.21
N GLN A 53 22.81 12.71 -4.21
CA GLN A 53 22.56 14.15 -4.04
C GLN A 53 21.83 14.76 -5.27
N SER A 54 21.52 13.95 -6.28
CA SER A 54 20.75 14.36 -7.45
C SER A 54 19.31 14.75 -7.07
N TRP A 55 18.74 15.73 -7.80
CA TRP A 55 17.32 16.08 -7.64
C TRP A 55 16.39 14.87 -7.83
N ALA A 56 16.75 13.95 -8.74
CA ALA A 56 16.04 12.68 -8.94
C ALA A 56 16.09 11.79 -7.69
N GLY A 57 17.24 11.73 -7.00
CA GLY A 57 17.38 11.00 -5.73
C GLY A 57 16.51 11.59 -4.62
N LYS A 58 16.39 12.93 -4.55
CA LYS A 58 15.49 13.60 -3.61
C LYS A 58 14.01 13.31 -3.90
N LEU A 59 13.60 13.26 -5.17
CA LEU A 59 12.24 12.88 -5.57
C LEU A 59 11.94 11.42 -5.20
N VAL A 60 12.86 10.50 -5.48
CA VAL A 60 12.71 9.09 -5.13
C VAL A 60 12.64 8.91 -3.61
N SER A 61 13.50 9.58 -2.85
CA SER A 61 13.49 9.48 -1.37
C SER A 61 12.22 10.06 -0.75
N SER A 62 11.72 11.20 -1.26
CA SER A 62 10.44 11.75 -0.80
C SER A 62 9.26 10.86 -1.18
N TYR A 63 9.26 10.27 -2.37
CA TYR A 63 8.26 9.28 -2.78
C TYR A 63 8.25 8.05 -1.86
N ILE A 64 9.44 7.49 -1.57
CA ILE A 64 9.59 6.35 -0.64
C ILE A 64 9.14 6.74 0.77
N ALA A 65 9.49 7.95 1.24
CA ALA A 65 9.08 8.42 2.56
C ALA A 65 7.55 8.56 2.69
N VAL A 66 6.89 9.11 1.67
CA VAL A 66 5.42 9.18 1.62
C VAL A 66 4.81 7.79 1.57
N ALA A 67 5.33 6.90 0.73
CA ALA A 67 4.82 5.55 0.57
C ALA A 67 4.96 4.70 1.86
N SER A 68 6.11 4.79 2.54
CA SER A 68 6.33 4.09 3.82
C SER A 68 5.56 4.74 4.98
N GLY A 69 5.33 6.05 4.94
CA GLY A 69 4.50 6.77 5.90
C GLY A 69 3.00 6.45 5.83
N MET A 70 2.53 5.87 4.72
CA MET A 70 1.11 5.50 4.56
C MET A 70 0.68 4.34 5.46
N THR A 71 1.60 3.41 5.82
CA THR A 71 1.25 2.19 6.55
C THR A 71 2.17 1.89 7.74
N PRO A 72 2.31 2.81 8.72
CA PRO A 72 3.23 2.64 9.85
C PRO A 72 2.85 1.45 10.74
N GLU A 73 1.57 1.11 10.85
CA GLU A 73 1.09 0.00 11.66
C GLU A 73 1.48 -1.38 11.11
N ALA A 74 1.73 -1.47 9.80
CA ALA A 74 2.20 -2.69 9.16
C ALA A 74 3.59 -3.13 9.64
N LEU A 75 4.44 -2.18 10.07
CA LEU A 75 5.76 -2.48 10.61
C LEU A 75 5.71 -3.35 11.87
N ARG A 76 4.64 -3.25 12.66
CA ARG A 76 4.44 -4.11 13.83
C ARG A 76 4.20 -5.57 13.44
N ILE A 77 3.45 -5.78 12.37
CA ILE A 77 3.19 -7.13 11.85
C ILE A 77 4.47 -7.68 11.22
N ASP A 78 5.21 -6.85 10.46
CA ASP A 78 6.50 -7.24 9.90
C ASP A 78 7.47 -7.72 11.00
N ALA A 79 7.59 -6.95 12.09
CA ALA A 79 8.42 -7.32 13.22
C ALA A 79 7.96 -8.62 13.88
N ALA A 80 6.64 -8.85 14.00
CA ALA A 80 6.10 -10.10 14.55
C ALA A 80 6.40 -11.31 13.65
N VAL A 81 6.31 -11.14 12.33
CA VAL A 81 6.67 -12.19 11.36
C VAL A 81 8.18 -12.49 11.42
N ASP A 82 9.02 -11.46 11.49
CA ASP A 82 10.48 -11.63 11.59
C ASP A 82 10.87 -12.37 12.89
N GLN A 83 10.25 -12.03 14.02
CA GLN A 83 10.46 -12.72 15.29
C GLN A 83 9.93 -14.16 15.31
N ALA A 84 8.93 -14.46 14.47
CA ALA A 84 8.35 -15.79 14.35
C ALA A 84 9.09 -16.68 13.35
N GLN A 85 10.17 -16.21 12.71
CA GLN A 85 10.96 -17.03 11.78
C GLN A 85 11.45 -18.31 12.46
N GLY A 86 11.14 -19.46 11.81
CA GLY A 86 11.42 -20.79 12.37
C GLY A 86 10.31 -21.40 13.23
N ASP A 87 9.35 -20.61 13.74
CA ASP A 87 8.17 -21.09 14.49
C ASP A 87 6.94 -21.16 13.59
N LYS A 88 6.72 -22.31 12.96
CA LYS A 88 5.59 -22.55 12.04
C LYS A 88 4.22 -22.34 12.70
N ALA A 89 4.09 -22.68 13.98
CA ALA A 89 2.82 -22.52 14.69
C ALA A 89 2.50 -21.03 14.89
N ARG A 90 3.48 -20.21 15.27
CA ARG A 90 3.32 -18.77 15.41
C ARG A 90 3.05 -18.09 14.06
N LEU A 91 3.75 -18.47 13.01
CA LEU A 91 3.50 -17.97 11.66
C LEU A 91 2.09 -18.30 11.18
N ALA A 92 1.55 -19.49 11.48
CA ALA A 92 0.18 -19.86 11.15
C ALA A 92 -0.84 -18.94 11.84
N VAL A 93 -0.66 -18.66 13.13
CA VAL A 93 -1.54 -17.72 13.88
C VAL A 93 -1.53 -16.32 13.26
N ILE A 94 -0.36 -15.81 12.89
CA ILE A 94 -0.24 -14.51 12.22
C ILE A 94 -0.97 -14.54 10.87
N ALA A 95 -0.73 -15.58 10.06
CA ALA A 95 -1.37 -15.71 8.74
C ALA A 95 -2.90 -15.79 8.84
N ASP A 96 -3.44 -16.49 9.82
CA ASP A 96 -4.89 -16.59 10.05
C ASP A 96 -5.50 -15.25 10.51
N ALA A 97 -4.80 -14.52 11.39
CA ALA A 97 -5.21 -13.18 11.79
C ALA A 97 -5.25 -12.21 10.59
N VAL A 98 -4.27 -12.31 9.68
CA VAL A 98 -4.22 -11.51 8.44
C VAL A 98 -5.34 -11.90 7.48
N ARG A 99 -5.55 -13.21 7.23
CA ARG A 99 -6.61 -13.71 6.34
C ARG A 99 -8.00 -13.27 6.78
N ALA A 100 -8.25 -13.20 8.08
CA ALA A 100 -9.54 -12.76 8.63
C ALA A 100 -9.86 -11.29 8.31
N GLU A 101 -8.85 -10.43 8.19
CA GLU A 101 -9.00 -8.98 7.93
C GLU A 101 -8.85 -8.62 6.44
N ALA A 102 -8.30 -9.53 5.61
CA ALA A 102 -7.90 -9.25 4.24
C ALA A 102 -9.03 -8.98 3.23
N PRO A 103 -10.21 -9.64 3.25
CA PRO A 103 -11.17 -9.55 2.15
C PRO A 103 -11.59 -8.13 1.77
N PRO A 104 -12.00 -7.23 2.71
CA PRO A 104 -12.38 -5.87 2.36
C PRO A 104 -11.19 -5.04 1.83
N LEU A 105 -9.98 -5.30 2.33
CA LEU A 105 -8.77 -4.60 1.91
C LEU A 105 -8.36 -4.97 0.49
N LEU A 106 -8.45 -6.26 0.14
CA LEU A 106 -8.17 -6.74 -1.20
C LEU A 106 -9.16 -6.20 -2.23
N LEU A 107 -10.43 -5.99 -1.84
CA LEU A 107 -11.41 -5.33 -2.70
C LEU A 107 -11.02 -3.89 -3.00
N LEU A 108 -10.61 -3.12 -1.99
CA LEU A 108 -10.10 -1.75 -2.18
C LEU A 108 -8.89 -1.70 -3.11
N CYS A 109 -7.94 -2.64 -2.96
CA CYS A 109 -6.80 -2.77 -3.86
C CYS A 109 -7.22 -3.09 -5.31
N LYS A 110 -8.25 -3.92 -5.52
CA LYS A 110 -8.78 -4.20 -6.86
C LYS A 110 -9.38 -2.96 -7.52
N VAL A 111 -10.12 -2.15 -6.76
CA VAL A 111 -10.73 -0.90 -7.28
C VAL A 111 -9.65 0.14 -7.60
N LEU A 112 -8.59 0.25 -6.78
CA LEU A 112 -7.44 1.09 -7.06
C LEU A 112 -6.52 0.52 -8.15
N GLY A 113 -6.77 -0.69 -8.62
CA GLY A 113 -5.97 -1.39 -9.62
C GLY A 113 -6.11 -0.86 -11.04
N PRO A 114 -5.40 -1.47 -12.02
CA PRO A 114 -5.36 -0.98 -13.39
C PRO A 114 -6.68 -1.19 -14.16
N ASN A 115 -7.44 -2.26 -13.89
CA ASN A 115 -8.62 -2.60 -14.67
C ASN A 115 -9.75 -1.55 -14.62
N PRO A 116 -10.20 -1.08 -13.43
CA PRO A 116 -11.19 0.00 -13.36
C PRO A 116 -10.73 1.29 -14.03
N ARG A 117 -9.43 1.60 -13.97
CA ARG A 117 -8.84 2.77 -14.61
C ARG A 117 -8.91 2.68 -16.13
N ALA A 118 -8.59 1.52 -16.70
CA ALA A 118 -8.69 1.29 -18.14
C ALA A 118 -10.12 1.46 -18.64
N ILE A 119 -11.11 0.96 -17.90
CA ILE A 119 -12.53 1.13 -18.23
C ILE A 119 -12.92 2.61 -18.23
N VAL A 120 -12.58 3.34 -17.15
CA VAL A 120 -12.92 4.77 -17.04
C VAL A 120 -12.17 5.60 -18.09
N LEU A 121 -10.93 5.26 -18.43
CA LEU A 121 -10.22 5.89 -19.55
C LEU A 121 -10.95 5.66 -20.87
N GLY A 122 -11.35 4.44 -21.17
CA GLY A 122 -12.11 4.13 -22.39
C GLY A 122 -13.42 4.91 -22.47
N LEU A 123 -14.20 4.94 -21.39
CA LEU A 123 -15.43 5.72 -21.30
C LEU A 123 -15.19 7.24 -21.47
N SER A 124 -14.11 7.76 -20.88
CA SER A 124 -13.69 9.15 -21.01
C SER A 124 -13.37 9.52 -22.48
N MET A 125 -12.72 8.61 -23.21
CA MET A 125 -12.42 8.80 -24.62
C MET A 125 -13.71 8.74 -25.49
N ILE A 126 -14.64 7.85 -25.19
CA ILE A 126 -15.96 7.81 -25.84
C ILE A 126 -16.74 9.10 -25.58
N ALA A 127 -16.63 9.68 -24.38
CA ALA A 127 -17.22 10.97 -24.02
C ALA A 127 -16.49 12.19 -24.65
N GLY A 128 -15.49 11.95 -25.51
CA GLY A 128 -14.81 12.97 -26.30
C GLY A 128 -13.73 13.76 -25.55
N SER A 129 -13.38 13.40 -24.30
CA SER A 129 -12.33 14.13 -23.60
C SER A 129 -11.62 13.31 -22.51
N PRO A 130 -10.27 13.24 -22.53
CA PRO A 130 -9.48 12.57 -21.49
C PRO A 130 -9.53 13.31 -20.12
N VAL A 131 -10.05 14.53 -20.07
CA VAL A 131 -10.15 15.34 -18.85
C VAL A 131 -10.98 14.62 -17.78
N TRP A 132 -12.04 13.92 -18.16
CA TRP A 132 -12.87 13.15 -17.22
C TRP A 132 -12.08 12.06 -16.51
N TYR A 133 -11.21 11.35 -17.24
CA TYR A 133 -10.32 10.37 -16.64
C TYR A 133 -9.31 11.02 -15.69
N MET A 134 -8.72 12.17 -16.06
CA MET A 134 -7.75 12.87 -15.22
C MET A 134 -8.39 13.38 -13.93
N LEU A 135 -9.63 13.86 -13.98
CA LEU A 135 -10.40 14.25 -12.79
C LEU A 135 -10.73 13.03 -11.91
N TYR A 136 -11.18 11.95 -12.52
CA TYR A 136 -11.41 10.68 -11.81
C TYR A 136 -10.12 10.21 -11.10
N GLN A 137 -8.99 10.23 -11.80
CA GLN A 137 -7.68 9.83 -11.30
C GLN A 137 -7.22 10.71 -10.13
N SER A 138 -7.38 12.04 -10.26
CA SER A 138 -6.87 13.02 -9.29
C SER A 138 -7.80 13.24 -8.11
N VAL A 139 -9.10 13.01 -8.24
CA VAL A 139 -10.07 13.28 -7.19
C VAL A 139 -10.61 11.98 -6.62
N VAL A 140 -11.33 11.20 -7.42
CA VAL A 140 -12.04 10.01 -6.93
C VAL A 140 -11.08 8.97 -6.39
N LEU A 141 -10.03 8.63 -7.16
CA LEU A 141 -9.06 7.63 -6.72
C LEU A 141 -8.17 8.10 -5.58
N ASN A 142 -7.94 9.40 -5.40
CA ASN A 142 -7.22 9.91 -4.23
C ASN A 142 -8.09 9.86 -2.96
N LEU A 143 -9.38 10.13 -3.04
CA LEU A 143 -10.30 9.92 -1.92
C LEU A 143 -10.35 8.45 -1.53
N LEU A 144 -10.41 7.56 -2.52
CA LEU A 144 -10.37 6.12 -2.29
C LEU A 144 -9.01 5.67 -1.72
N LEU A 145 -7.89 6.25 -2.16
CA LEU A 145 -6.56 6.01 -1.58
C LEU A 145 -6.53 6.36 -0.09
N VAL A 146 -7.01 7.56 0.28
CA VAL A 146 -7.07 7.98 1.69
C VAL A 146 -7.93 7.03 2.52
N HIS A 147 -9.08 6.62 2.00
CA HIS A 147 -9.93 5.61 2.64
C HIS A 147 -9.18 4.27 2.78
N SER A 148 -8.53 3.80 1.73
CA SER A 148 -7.76 2.55 1.73
C SER A 148 -6.63 2.57 2.75
N VAL A 149 -5.84 3.66 2.81
CA VAL A 149 -4.76 3.85 3.79
C VAL A 149 -5.31 3.76 5.22
N ARG A 150 -6.42 4.44 5.51
CA ARG A 150 -7.06 4.39 6.84
C ARG A 150 -7.57 3.00 7.18
N ALA A 151 -8.20 2.32 6.24
CA ALA A 151 -8.71 0.96 6.42
C ALA A 151 -7.58 -0.04 6.68
N HIS A 152 -6.48 0.03 5.91
CA HIS A 152 -5.30 -0.82 6.12
C HIS A 152 -4.64 -0.58 7.48
N ASN A 153 -4.45 0.67 7.89
CA ASN A 153 -3.88 0.96 9.22
C ASN A 153 -4.79 0.48 10.36
N ALA A 154 -6.12 0.63 10.21
CA ALA A 154 -7.07 0.11 11.19
C ALA A 154 -7.02 -1.42 11.28
N ALA A 155 -6.96 -2.11 10.14
CA ALA A 155 -6.82 -3.57 10.10
C ALA A 155 -5.47 -4.03 10.69
N ALA A 156 -4.37 -3.36 10.35
CA ALA A 156 -3.06 -3.67 10.89
C ALA A 156 -3.03 -3.56 12.42
N ARG A 157 -3.68 -2.54 13.00
CA ARG A 157 -3.84 -2.43 14.46
C ARG A 157 -4.61 -3.60 15.06
N ARG A 158 -5.72 -4.02 14.43
CA ARG A 158 -6.50 -5.17 14.89
C ARG A 158 -5.71 -6.47 14.80
N ILE A 159 -4.97 -6.68 13.71
CA ILE A 159 -4.10 -7.83 13.53
C ILE A 159 -3.01 -7.84 14.60
N ALA A 160 -2.30 -6.73 14.80
CA ALA A 160 -1.27 -6.61 15.82
C ALA A 160 -1.80 -6.89 17.25
N ALA A 161 -3.02 -6.43 17.56
CA ALA A 161 -3.67 -6.71 18.85
C ALA A 161 -3.98 -8.20 19.01
N LYS A 162 -4.48 -8.88 17.96
CA LYS A 162 -4.75 -10.33 17.97
C LYS A 162 -3.46 -11.14 18.19
N ILE A 163 -2.37 -10.75 17.51
CA ILE A 163 -1.05 -11.39 17.67
C ILE A 163 -0.55 -11.23 19.12
N GLY A 164 -0.61 -10.01 19.66
CA GLY A 164 -0.18 -9.72 21.03
C GLY A 164 -0.98 -10.50 22.09
N ALA A 165 -2.29 -10.64 21.92
CA ALA A 165 -3.14 -11.45 22.79
C ALA A 165 -2.76 -12.95 22.75
N SER A 166 -2.49 -13.48 21.55
CA SER A 166 -2.05 -14.86 21.36
C SER A 166 -0.67 -15.12 21.99
N ASP A 167 0.28 -14.18 21.84
CA ASP A 167 1.61 -14.29 22.45
C ASP A 167 1.53 -14.23 23.98
N ALA A 168 0.64 -13.42 24.55
CA ALA A 168 0.42 -13.35 26.01
C ALA A 168 -0.17 -14.64 26.56
N ALA A 169 -1.18 -15.22 25.89
CA ALA A 169 -1.76 -16.49 26.28
C ALA A 169 -0.73 -17.65 26.25
N ARG A 170 0.13 -17.66 25.23
CA ARG A 170 1.21 -18.66 25.09
C ARG A 170 2.28 -18.57 26.17
N LYS A 171 2.55 -17.37 26.71
CA LYS A 171 3.51 -17.18 27.80
C LYS A 171 2.94 -17.57 29.18
N ALA A 172 1.61 -17.59 29.30
CA ALA A 172 0.91 -17.92 30.53
C ALA A 172 0.62 -19.45 30.68
N ALA A 173 0.73 -20.21 29.58
CA ALA A 173 0.55 -21.67 29.53
C ALA A 173 1.89 -22.41 29.67
#